data_8d7b032a6e4f89cd5a6a3cdf633e4c22
#
_entry.id   8d7b032a6e4f89cd5a6a3cdf633e4c22
#
_cell.length_a   1.000
_cell.length_b   1.000
_cell.length_c   1.000
_cell.angle_alpha   90.00
_cell.angle_beta   90.00
_cell.angle_gamma   90.00
#
_symmetry.space_group_name_H-M   'P 1'
#
loop_
_entity.id
_entity.type
_entity.pdbx_description
1 polymer ?
#
loop_
_entity_poly.entity_id
_entity_poly.type
_entity_poly.pdbx_seq_one_letter_code
_entity_poly.pdbx_strand_id
1 'polypeptide(L)'
;MIKPGDVLPDANLMETTEFGEACPLSPKPVSVAAAAKGKRVVIFGLPGAYTPTCSAKHLPGYVANLDALKAHGVDEIWCVSVNDAYVMAAWGREQGAIGKVRMLGDGSGELTAKLGLSVDLSKAGMGTRSRRFSLLAEDGVVKQVNVEESGKFEVSDAATMLKQVG
;
A
#
# COMPACT_ATOMS: atom_id res chain seq x y z
N MET A 1 0.25 -8.30 -15.37
CA MET A 1 -0.36 -7.35 -14.41
C MET A 1 -1.50 -8.03 -13.67
N ILE A 2 -1.57 -7.83 -12.38
CA ILE A 2 -2.64 -8.38 -11.54
C ILE A 2 -4.02 -7.92 -12.03
N LYS A 3 -5.00 -8.78 -11.92
CA LYS A 3 -6.39 -8.50 -12.35
C LYS A 3 -7.39 -9.15 -11.41
N PRO A 4 -8.66 -8.72 -11.43
CA PRO A 4 -9.71 -9.37 -10.64
C PRO A 4 -9.82 -10.86 -10.95
N GLY A 5 -9.99 -11.66 -9.90
CA GLY A 5 -10.01 -13.13 -9.98
C GLY A 5 -8.67 -13.78 -9.72
N ASP A 6 -7.57 -13.05 -9.82
CA ASP A 6 -6.25 -13.60 -9.51
C ASP A 6 -6.10 -13.81 -8.00
N VAL A 7 -5.29 -14.78 -7.64
CA VAL A 7 -4.82 -14.95 -6.26
C VAL A 7 -3.73 -13.92 -6.00
N LEU A 8 -3.84 -13.22 -4.88
CA LEU A 8 -2.83 -12.26 -4.45
C LEU A 8 -1.49 -13.00 -4.25
N PRO A 9 -0.42 -12.62 -4.96
CA PRO A 9 0.86 -13.33 -4.84
C PRO A 9 1.45 -13.17 -3.45
N ASP A 10 2.09 -14.24 -2.95
CA ASP A 10 2.80 -14.16 -1.69
C ASP A 10 4.14 -13.45 -1.89
N ALA A 11 4.50 -12.64 -0.90
CA ALA A 11 5.78 -11.97 -0.82
C ALA A 11 6.03 -11.60 0.65
N ASN A 12 7.29 -11.44 1.01
CA ASN A 12 7.65 -10.94 2.33
C ASN A 12 7.83 -9.43 2.27
N LEU A 13 6.92 -8.71 2.91
CA LEU A 13 7.05 -7.28 3.16
C LEU A 13 7.67 -7.09 4.54
N MET A 14 8.14 -5.88 4.82
CA MET A 14 8.69 -5.56 6.14
C MET A 14 7.84 -4.49 6.81
N GLU A 15 7.59 -4.66 8.09
CA GLU A 15 6.80 -3.73 8.90
C GLU A 15 7.50 -3.45 10.21
N THR A 16 7.54 -2.19 10.64
CA THR A 16 7.94 -1.86 11.99
C THR A 16 6.81 -1.12 12.69
N THR A 17 6.51 -1.56 13.93
CA THR A 17 5.51 -0.97 14.80
C THR A 17 6.13 -0.45 16.10
N GLU A 18 7.44 -0.58 16.24
CA GLU A 18 8.20 -0.08 17.36
C GLU A 18 8.91 1.23 16.99
N PHE A 19 8.79 2.22 17.85
CA PHE A 19 9.34 3.56 17.58
C PHE A 19 10.29 3.99 18.69
N GLY A 20 11.54 4.30 18.32
CA GLY A 20 12.47 5.03 19.16
C GLY A 20 12.27 6.53 18.98
N GLU A 21 13.06 7.34 19.71
CA GLU A 21 13.02 8.80 19.58
C GLU A 21 13.44 9.27 18.19
N ALA A 22 14.52 8.70 17.66
CA ALA A 22 15.12 9.13 16.40
C ALA A 22 14.50 8.43 15.18
N CYS A 23 14.19 7.13 15.30
CA CYS A 23 13.74 6.36 14.15
C CYS A 23 12.89 5.14 14.59
N PRO A 24 12.13 4.56 13.64
CA PRO A 24 11.50 3.26 13.86
C PRO A 24 12.52 2.15 14.12
N LEU A 25 12.10 1.10 14.81
CA LEU A 25 12.97 0.01 15.27
C LEU A 25 12.40 -1.35 14.87
N SER A 26 13.29 -2.34 14.79
CA SER A 26 12.94 -3.77 14.73
C SER A 26 11.94 -4.15 13.63
N PRO A 27 12.27 -3.95 12.34
CA PRO A 27 11.41 -4.41 11.27
C PRO A 27 11.19 -5.93 11.34
N LYS A 28 9.96 -6.36 11.05
CA LYS A 28 9.59 -7.78 11.03
C LYS A 28 8.98 -8.15 9.69
N PRO A 29 9.22 -9.38 9.21
CA PRO A 29 8.64 -9.83 7.95
C PRO A 29 7.12 -10.04 8.09
N VAL A 30 6.39 -9.70 7.04
CA VAL A 30 4.95 -9.93 6.92
C VAL A 30 4.72 -10.70 5.62
N SER A 31 4.22 -11.93 5.72
CA SER A 31 3.78 -12.69 4.55
C SER A 31 2.46 -12.12 4.06
N VAL A 32 2.40 -11.72 2.79
CA VAL A 32 1.18 -11.19 2.18
C VAL A 32 0.07 -12.22 2.24
N ALA A 33 0.35 -13.47 1.88
CA ALA A 33 -0.64 -14.54 1.89
C ALA A 33 -1.20 -14.79 3.29
N ALA A 34 -0.33 -14.89 4.29
CA ALA A 34 -0.76 -15.14 5.66
C ALA A 34 -1.54 -13.95 6.24
N ALA A 35 -1.11 -12.72 5.97
CA ALA A 35 -1.76 -11.52 6.50
C ALA A 35 -3.11 -11.24 5.85
N ALA A 36 -3.30 -11.61 4.58
CA ALA A 36 -4.55 -11.40 3.86
C ALA A 36 -5.58 -12.52 4.08
N LYS A 37 -5.16 -13.66 4.61
CA LYS A 37 -6.03 -14.84 4.77
C LYS A 37 -7.24 -14.54 5.65
N GLY A 38 -8.42 -14.84 5.15
CA GLY A 38 -9.68 -14.66 5.87
C GLY A 38 -10.09 -13.21 6.07
N LYS A 39 -9.42 -12.26 5.42
CA LYS A 39 -9.68 -10.83 5.59
C LYS A 39 -10.06 -10.16 4.28
N ARG A 40 -10.80 -9.08 4.42
CA ARG A 40 -11.10 -8.15 3.34
C ARG A 40 -10.13 -6.98 3.46
N VAL A 41 -9.18 -6.88 2.54
CA VAL A 41 -8.05 -5.95 2.61
C VAL A 41 -8.05 -5.02 1.42
N VAL A 42 -7.91 -3.73 1.68
CA VAL A 42 -7.62 -2.74 0.64
C VAL A 42 -6.11 -2.50 0.66
N ILE A 43 -5.47 -2.64 -0.47
CA ILE A 43 -4.04 -2.36 -0.64
C ILE A 43 -3.91 -1.22 -1.64
N PHE A 44 -3.20 -0.17 -1.26
CA PHE A 44 -2.80 0.86 -2.21
C PHE A 44 -1.28 0.97 -2.23
N GLY A 45 -0.77 1.16 -3.43
CA GLY A 45 0.66 1.29 -3.67
C GLY A 45 0.98 2.60 -4.39
N LEU A 46 2.20 3.05 -4.21
CA LEU A 46 2.63 4.35 -4.70
C LEU A 46 4.13 4.37 -4.97
N PRO A 47 4.62 5.33 -5.79
CA PRO A 47 6.04 5.39 -6.16
C PRO A 47 7.01 5.60 -5.01
N GLY A 48 6.58 6.22 -3.91
CA GLY A 48 7.49 6.37 -2.79
C GLY A 48 6.95 7.22 -1.64
N ALA A 49 7.36 6.83 -0.43
CA ALA A 49 7.19 7.65 0.76
C ALA A 49 7.85 9.04 0.54
N TYR A 50 7.27 10.06 1.11
CA TYR A 50 7.74 11.45 1.03
C TYR A 50 7.72 12.07 -0.37
N THR A 51 7.10 11.43 -1.35
CA THR A 51 6.88 12.04 -2.66
C THR A 51 5.60 12.90 -2.64
N PRO A 52 5.49 13.94 -3.52
CA PRO A 52 4.42 14.96 -3.37
C PRO A 52 2.99 14.43 -3.33
N THR A 53 2.52 13.73 -4.37
CA THR A 53 1.14 13.22 -4.43
C THR A 53 0.88 12.15 -3.36
N CYS A 54 1.86 11.31 -3.09
CA CYS A 54 1.76 10.28 -2.06
C CYS A 54 1.52 10.89 -0.68
N SER A 55 2.24 11.97 -0.36
CA SER A 55 2.15 12.64 0.94
C SER A 55 0.99 13.61 1.05
N ALA A 56 0.61 14.26 -0.07
CA ALA A 56 -0.41 15.30 -0.04
C ALA A 56 -1.84 14.76 -0.23
N LYS A 57 -2.00 13.64 -0.94
CA LYS A 57 -3.33 13.17 -1.35
C LYS A 57 -3.57 11.69 -1.12
N HIS A 58 -2.67 10.80 -1.54
CA HIS A 58 -2.95 9.36 -1.57
C HIS A 58 -3.11 8.78 -0.16
N LEU A 59 -2.07 8.84 0.64
CA LEU A 59 -2.12 8.34 2.03
C LEU A 59 -3.13 9.12 2.89
N PRO A 60 -3.14 10.47 2.87
CA PRO A 60 -4.13 11.21 3.65
C PRO A 60 -5.58 10.87 3.31
N GLY A 61 -5.87 10.59 2.04
CA GLY A 61 -7.22 10.20 1.60
C GLY A 61 -7.68 8.89 2.25
N TYR A 62 -6.79 7.90 2.34
CA TYR A 62 -7.12 6.63 3.01
C TYR A 62 -7.23 6.78 4.53
N VAL A 63 -6.40 7.59 5.14
CA VAL A 63 -6.53 7.90 6.58
C VAL A 63 -7.88 8.56 6.87
N ALA A 64 -8.28 9.54 6.06
CA ALA A 64 -9.54 10.26 6.23
C ALA A 64 -10.78 9.37 6.01
N ASN A 65 -10.70 8.39 5.12
CA ASN A 65 -11.81 7.49 4.78
C ASN A 65 -11.77 6.14 5.50
N LEU A 66 -10.90 5.98 6.48
CA LEU A 66 -10.71 4.71 7.21
C LEU A 66 -12.01 4.18 7.78
N ASP A 67 -12.74 5.01 8.54
CA ASP A 67 -13.97 4.58 9.22
C ASP A 67 -15.06 4.19 8.22
N ALA A 68 -15.19 4.93 7.13
CA ALA A 68 -16.15 4.62 6.07
C ALA A 68 -15.81 3.29 5.38
N LEU A 69 -14.54 3.04 5.09
CA LEU A 69 -14.10 1.77 4.51
C LEU A 69 -14.35 0.61 5.47
N LYS A 70 -14.04 0.77 6.73
CA LYS A 70 -14.33 -0.25 7.77
C LYS A 70 -15.82 -0.52 7.92
N ALA A 71 -16.65 0.51 7.84
CA ALA A 71 -18.11 0.36 7.90
C ALA A 71 -18.64 -0.47 6.73
N HIS A 72 -17.94 -0.53 5.61
CA HIS A 72 -18.26 -1.38 4.46
C HIS A 72 -17.55 -2.75 4.48
N GLY A 73 -17.06 -3.17 5.63
CA GLY A 73 -16.51 -4.52 5.84
C GLY A 73 -15.04 -4.69 5.51
N VAL A 74 -14.30 -3.61 5.27
CA VAL A 74 -12.85 -3.68 5.09
C VAL A 74 -12.19 -3.89 6.46
N ASP A 75 -11.42 -4.96 6.57
CA ASP A 75 -10.74 -5.32 7.83
C ASP A 75 -9.45 -4.53 8.04
N GLU A 76 -8.65 -4.38 6.99
CA GLU A 76 -7.37 -3.69 7.02
C GLU A 76 -7.14 -2.88 5.75
N ILE A 77 -6.37 -1.81 5.90
CA ILE A 77 -5.86 -1.02 4.77
C ILE A 77 -4.34 -1.05 4.83
N TRP A 78 -3.71 -1.41 3.71
CA TRP A 78 -2.26 -1.50 3.58
C TRP A 78 -1.75 -0.46 2.60
N CYS A 79 -0.71 0.25 2.99
CA CYS A 79 0.08 1.11 2.11
C CYS A 79 1.38 0.40 1.78
N VAL A 80 1.65 0.18 0.51
CA VAL A 80 2.85 -0.54 0.04
C VAL A 80 3.66 0.37 -0.88
N SER A 81 4.96 0.38 -0.68
CA SER A 81 5.89 1.11 -1.55
C SER A 81 7.24 0.40 -1.58
N VAL A 82 8.00 0.61 -2.66
CA VAL A 82 9.39 0.14 -2.77
C VAL A 82 10.28 1.08 -1.96
N ASN A 83 10.11 1.01 -0.65
CA ASN A 83 10.89 1.66 0.38
C ASN A 83 11.14 0.64 1.49
N ASP A 84 12.16 0.86 2.30
CA ASP A 84 12.36 0.02 3.48
C ASP A 84 11.32 0.31 4.58
N ALA A 85 11.26 -0.57 5.56
CA ALA A 85 10.28 -0.45 6.64
C ALA A 85 10.51 0.76 7.54
N TYR A 86 11.75 1.17 7.72
CA TYR A 86 12.07 2.36 8.54
C TYR A 86 11.48 3.63 7.92
N VAL A 87 11.69 3.81 6.63
CA VAL A 87 11.15 4.96 5.88
C VAL A 87 9.62 4.93 5.89
N MET A 88 9.03 3.77 5.63
CA MET A 88 7.57 3.63 5.62
C MET A 88 6.94 3.97 6.97
N ALA A 89 7.49 3.47 8.05
CA ALA A 89 6.96 3.73 9.38
C ALA A 89 7.16 5.19 9.80
N ALA A 90 8.31 5.78 9.51
CA ALA A 90 8.55 7.19 9.81
C ALA A 90 7.58 8.09 9.05
N TRP A 91 7.37 7.81 7.77
CA TRP A 91 6.40 8.53 6.96
C TRP A 91 4.97 8.36 7.49
N GLY A 92 4.59 7.14 7.84
CA GLY A 92 3.29 6.86 8.45
C GLY A 92 3.07 7.61 9.76
N ARG A 93 4.09 7.70 10.59
CA ARG A 93 4.03 8.47 11.84
C ARG A 93 3.79 9.95 11.59
N GLU A 94 4.51 10.55 10.66
CA GLU A 94 4.34 11.95 10.28
C GLU A 94 2.97 12.24 9.67
N GLN A 95 2.41 11.27 8.96
CA GLN A 95 1.09 11.38 8.33
C GLN A 95 -0.09 11.05 9.26
N GLY A 96 0.19 10.67 10.50
CA GLY A 96 -0.86 10.24 11.43
C GLY A 96 -1.53 8.92 11.06
N ALA A 97 -0.83 8.06 10.31
CA ALA A 97 -1.38 6.82 9.78
C ALA A 97 -1.15 5.60 10.69
N ILE A 98 -0.24 5.69 11.66
CA ILE A 98 0.10 4.55 12.52
C ILE A 98 -1.13 4.10 13.33
N GLY A 99 -1.39 2.79 13.31
CA GLY A 99 -2.58 2.20 13.92
C GLY A 99 -3.84 2.31 13.07
N LYS A 100 -3.78 2.98 11.93
CA LYS A 100 -4.90 3.18 10.99
C LYS A 100 -4.67 2.46 9.67
N VAL A 101 -3.53 2.68 9.05
CA VAL A 101 -3.07 2.06 7.81
C VAL A 101 -1.78 1.32 8.11
N ARG A 102 -1.70 0.05 7.68
CA ARG A 102 -0.45 -0.70 7.83
C ARG A 102 0.56 -0.19 6.80
N MET A 103 1.69 0.28 7.29
CA MET A 103 2.76 0.84 6.47
C MET A 103 3.77 -0.26 6.18
N LEU A 104 3.69 -0.85 4.99
CA LEU A 104 4.45 -2.04 4.61
C LEU A 104 5.52 -1.69 3.58
N GLY A 105 6.77 -2.01 3.89
CA GLY A 105 7.90 -1.80 2.99
C GLY A 105 8.10 -2.99 2.05
N ASP A 106 8.05 -2.73 0.75
CA ASP A 106 8.43 -3.67 -0.30
C ASP A 106 9.83 -3.28 -0.83
N GLY A 107 10.79 -3.18 0.10
CA GLY A 107 12.11 -2.60 -0.18
C GLY A 107 12.88 -3.28 -1.30
N SER A 108 12.67 -4.58 -1.48
CA SER A 108 13.29 -5.35 -2.56
C SER A 108 12.45 -5.42 -3.83
N GLY A 109 11.27 -4.80 -3.83
CA GLY A 109 10.37 -4.78 -4.99
C GLY A 109 9.71 -6.12 -5.32
N GLU A 110 9.73 -7.07 -4.42
CA GLU A 110 9.24 -8.44 -4.66
C GLU A 110 7.74 -8.47 -4.98
N LEU A 111 6.91 -7.87 -4.14
CA LEU A 111 5.47 -7.83 -4.37
C LEU A 111 5.14 -7.01 -5.60
N THR A 112 5.76 -5.85 -5.75
CA THR A 112 5.55 -4.95 -6.89
C THR A 112 5.83 -5.68 -8.21
N ALA A 113 6.92 -6.44 -8.30
CA ALA A 113 7.27 -7.22 -9.48
C ALA A 113 6.24 -8.33 -9.74
N LYS A 114 5.83 -9.05 -8.71
CA LYS A 114 4.84 -10.13 -8.83
C LYS A 114 3.45 -9.63 -9.23
N LEU A 115 3.09 -8.42 -8.84
CA LEU A 115 1.85 -7.76 -9.26
C LEU A 115 1.93 -7.27 -10.73
N GLY A 116 3.12 -7.20 -11.30
CA GLY A 116 3.32 -6.63 -12.63
C GLY A 116 3.19 -5.10 -12.66
N LEU A 117 3.50 -4.44 -11.55
CA LEU A 117 3.31 -2.99 -11.37
C LEU A 117 4.63 -2.23 -11.21
N SER A 118 5.75 -2.84 -11.57
CA SER A 118 7.06 -2.17 -11.52
C SER A 118 7.16 -1.08 -12.57
N VAL A 119 7.80 0.02 -12.21
CA VAL A 119 8.12 1.13 -13.12
C VAL A 119 9.57 1.56 -12.89
N ASP A 120 10.28 1.82 -13.99
CA ASP A 120 11.65 2.32 -13.93
C ASP A 120 11.63 3.84 -13.82
N LEU A 121 12.00 4.36 -12.66
CA LEU A 121 12.17 5.78 -12.38
C LEU A 121 13.65 6.17 -12.21
N SER A 122 14.54 5.43 -12.86
CA SER A 122 15.99 5.68 -12.77
C SER A 122 16.37 7.08 -13.24
N LYS A 123 15.66 7.63 -14.23
CA LYS A 123 15.89 9.03 -14.70
C LYS A 123 15.61 10.07 -13.62
N ALA A 124 14.72 9.76 -12.69
CA ALA A 124 14.44 10.62 -11.53
C ALA A 124 15.31 10.28 -10.32
N GLY A 125 16.28 9.38 -10.47
CA GLY A 125 17.14 8.94 -9.38
C GLY A 125 16.46 8.03 -8.37
N MET A 126 15.32 7.43 -8.75
CA MET A 126 14.50 6.62 -7.83
C MET A 126 14.60 5.12 -8.06
N GLY A 127 15.24 4.69 -9.16
CA GLY A 127 15.36 3.28 -9.50
C GLY A 127 14.01 2.64 -9.84
N THR A 128 13.85 1.37 -9.54
CA THR A 128 12.59 0.66 -9.78
C THR A 128 11.63 0.91 -8.63
N ARG A 129 10.43 1.34 -8.95
CA ARG A 129 9.37 1.66 -7.99
C ARG A 129 8.06 1.01 -8.42
N SER A 130 7.02 1.18 -7.61
CA SER A 130 5.68 0.76 -7.96
C SER A 130 4.94 1.85 -8.74
N ARG A 131 4.14 1.42 -9.70
CA ARG A 131 3.07 2.28 -10.23
C ARG A 131 2.10 2.59 -9.09
N ARG A 132 1.35 3.68 -9.24
CA ARG A 132 0.29 4.03 -8.29
C ARG A 132 -0.94 3.17 -8.57
N PHE A 133 -1.45 2.51 -7.54
CA PHE A 133 -2.60 1.63 -7.68
C PHE A 133 -3.39 1.51 -6.38
N SER A 134 -4.60 0.95 -6.49
CA SER A 134 -5.33 0.39 -5.36
C SER A 134 -5.94 -0.95 -5.78
N LEU A 135 -6.14 -1.83 -4.83
CA LEU A 135 -6.85 -3.08 -5.05
C LEU A 135 -7.63 -3.49 -3.81
N LEU A 136 -8.66 -4.29 -4.03
CA LEU A 136 -9.42 -4.96 -2.98
C LEU A 136 -9.18 -6.46 -3.10
N ALA A 137 -8.82 -7.11 -2.01
CA ALA A 137 -8.71 -8.57 -1.94
C ALA A 137 -9.60 -9.11 -0.82
N GLU A 138 -10.22 -10.24 -1.06
CA GLU A 138 -11.03 -10.96 -0.08
C GLU A 138 -10.48 -12.37 0.06
N ASP A 139 -10.02 -12.72 1.26
CA ASP A 139 -9.39 -14.03 1.54
C ASP A 139 -8.31 -14.39 0.50
N GLY A 140 -7.46 -13.41 0.17
CA GLY A 140 -6.37 -13.58 -0.78
C GLY A 140 -6.76 -13.60 -2.25
N VAL A 141 -8.03 -13.40 -2.60
CA VAL A 141 -8.49 -13.30 -3.99
C VAL A 141 -8.77 -11.84 -4.35
N VAL A 142 -8.15 -11.38 -5.41
CA VAL A 142 -8.30 -10.00 -5.89
C VAL A 142 -9.70 -9.80 -6.48
N LYS A 143 -10.42 -8.80 -6.01
CA LYS A 143 -11.79 -8.48 -6.45
C LYS A 143 -11.85 -7.23 -7.32
N GLN A 144 -10.98 -6.25 -7.06
CA GLN A 144 -10.94 -4.98 -7.78
C GLN A 144 -9.50 -4.51 -7.91
N VAL A 145 -9.15 -3.96 -9.06
CA VAL A 145 -7.83 -3.35 -9.29
C VAL A 145 -8.01 -2.03 -10.04
N ASN A 146 -7.35 -1.00 -9.54
CA ASN A 146 -7.33 0.33 -10.16
C ASN A 146 -5.86 0.75 -10.31
N VAL A 147 -5.38 0.86 -11.55
CA VAL A 147 -4.01 1.25 -11.84
C VAL A 147 -4.02 2.61 -12.52
N GLU A 148 -3.26 3.55 -11.96
CA GLU A 148 -3.13 4.89 -12.52
C GLU A 148 -2.26 4.88 -13.78
N GLU A 149 -2.59 5.74 -14.71
CA GLU A 149 -1.67 6.13 -15.76
C GLU A 149 -0.55 6.98 -15.16
N SER A 150 0.62 6.98 -15.80
CA SER A 150 1.78 7.72 -15.31
C SER A 150 1.45 9.19 -15.03
N GLY A 151 1.76 9.64 -13.82
CA GLY A 151 1.53 11.02 -13.39
C GLY A 151 0.11 11.38 -13.02
N LYS A 152 -0.84 10.43 -13.06
CA LYS A 152 -2.24 10.68 -12.73
C LYS A 152 -2.60 10.16 -11.33
N PHE A 153 -3.66 10.77 -10.77
CA PHE A 153 -4.28 10.34 -9.52
C PHE A 153 -5.80 10.51 -9.65
N GLU A 154 -6.46 9.54 -10.28
CA GLU A 154 -7.88 9.62 -10.65
C GLU A 154 -8.69 8.38 -10.26
N VAL A 155 -8.05 7.20 -10.14
CA VAL A 155 -8.75 5.92 -9.98
C VAL A 155 -8.32 5.12 -8.76
N SER A 156 -7.18 5.43 -8.13
CA SER A 156 -6.63 4.69 -6.99
C SER A 156 -6.90 5.35 -5.64
N ASP A 157 -7.63 6.44 -5.63
CA ASP A 157 -7.95 7.20 -4.44
C ASP A 157 -8.97 6.48 -3.53
N ALA A 158 -9.02 6.90 -2.28
CA ALA A 158 -9.89 6.28 -1.29
C ALA A 158 -11.37 6.45 -1.61
N ALA A 159 -11.78 7.60 -2.16
CA ALA A 159 -13.18 7.83 -2.54
C ALA A 159 -13.64 6.88 -3.64
N THR A 160 -12.79 6.59 -4.62
CA THR A 160 -13.07 5.61 -5.67
C THR A 160 -13.19 4.20 -5.07
N MET A 161 -12.25 3.80 -4.21
CA MET A 161 -12.31 2.50 -3.55
C MET A 161 -13.56 2.38 -2.68
N LEU A 162 -13.96 3.42 -1.99
CA LEU A 162 -15.16 3.41 -1.15
C LEU A 162 -16.43 3.08 -1.95
N LYS A 163 -16.54 3.57 -3.18
CA LYS A 163 -17.65 3.22 -4.08
C LYS A 163 -17.61 1.76 -4.52
N GLN A 164 -16.42 1.18 -4.58
CA GLN A 164 -16.21 -0.19 -5.07
C GLN A 164 -16.41 -1.26 -3.99
N VAL A 165 -16.18 -0.92 -2.73
CA VAL A 165 -16.32 -1.87 -1.61
C VAL A 165 -17.77 -2.01 -1.13
N GLY A 166 -18.59 -1.07 -1.47
CA GLY A 166 -20.03 -1.10 -1.16
C GLY A 166 -20.80 -1.99 -2.13
#